data_44d4e288e47a2a1993e5569e2e115dae
#
_entry.id   44d4e288e47a2a1993e5569e2e115dae
#
_cell.length_a   1.000
_cell.length_b   1.000
_cell.length_c   1.000
_cell.angle_alpha   90.00
_cell.angle_beta   90.00
_cell.angle_gamma   90.00
#
_symmetry.space_group_name_H-M   'P 1'
#
loop_
_entity.id
_entity.type
_entity.pdbx_description
1 polymer ?
#
loop_
_entity_poly.entity_id
_entity_poly.type
_entity_poly.pdbx_seq_one_letter_code
_entity_poly.pdbx_strand_id
1 'polypeptide(L)'
;MGVRGLTSRISRRFVLILALAQLLLIYAWIIEPNWIEVTSHEAWFKNLPEEFNGLVVAHLSDLHMRKYGARERRVVARLAESTPGVIVITGDLTLEGSDPATIRQFLTALRDLKPTFGIWAVLGNYDHWNPLASSKDEVRTFYNNAGVALLVNEGGRIGRGLDTLSLIGVDDPFSGYANLGASLRGMQRTPFAILLTHSPEIFMKADLIKFDLVLAGHTHGGQVRLPGIGALWLPAGSEPFESGWFDGQYARMYVTRGIGTGTLPVRLFCRPELALITLKRSGPKR
;
A
#
# COMPACT_ATOMS: atom_id res chain seq x y z
N MET A 1 -28.58 12.99 54.62
CA MET A 1 -28.29 11.66 53.97
C MET A 1 -27.97 11.70 52.46
N GLY A 2 -27.80 12.86 51.82
CA GLY A 2 -27.71 12.96 50.36
C GLY A 2 -26.29 13.03 49.73
N VAL A 3 -25.25 13.45 50.45
CA VAL A 3 -23.95 13.82 49.85
C VAL A 3 -23.02 12.62 49.60
N ARG A 4 -23.04 11.59 50.45
CA ARG A 4 -22.20 10.41 50.29
C ARG A 4 -22.59 9.50 49.07
N GLY A 5 -23.85 9.51 48.65
CA GLY A 5 -24.32 8.73 47.51
C GLY A 5 -23.96 9.36 46.17
N LEU A 6 -23.84 10.69 46.10
CA LEU A 6 -23.53 11.42 44.86
C LEU A 6 -22.03 11.31 44.50
N THR A 7 -21.15 11.45 45.50
CA THR A 7 -19.70 11.33 45.31
C THR A 7 -19.29 9.91 44.90
N SER A 8 -19.93 8.88 45.44
CA SER A 8 -19.66 7.47 45.06
C SER A 8 -20.12 7.14 43.62
N ARG A 9 -21.20 7.74 43.14
CA ARG A 9 -21.69 7.57 41.76
C ARG A 9 -20.81 8.31 40.75
N ILE A 10 -20.33 9.50 41.06
CA ILE A 10 -19.41 10.27 40.23
C ILE A 10 -18.08 9.54 40.14
N SER A 11 -17.51 9.01 41.23
CA SER A 11 -16.28 8.26 41.24
C SER A 11 -16.36 6.97 40.42
N ARG A 12 -17.47 6.21 40.52
CA ARG A 12 -17.69 5.00 39.72
C ARG A 12 -17.77 5.30 38.20
N ARG A 13 -18.48 6.35 37.81
CA ARG A 13 -18.56 6.79 36.42
C ARG A 13 -17.18 7.19 35.87
N PHE A 14 -16.42 7.94 36.66
CA PHE A 14 -15.06 8.34 36.30
C PHE A 14 -14.12 7.12 36.12
N VAL A 15 -14.17 6.14 37.05
CA VAL A 15 -13.41 4.92 36.93
C VAL A 15 -13.79 4.11 35.67
N LEU A 16 -15.10 4.04 35.35
CA LEU A 16 -15.57 3.38 34.13
C LEU A 16 -15.07 4.09 32.87
N ILE A 17 -15.09 5.42 32.83
CA ILE A 17 -14.58 6.20 31.70
C ILE A 17 -13.08 5.95 31.52
N LEU A 18 -12.30 5.97 32.59
CA LEU A 18 -10.87 5.66 32.54
C LEU A 18 -10.59 4.24 32.04
N ALA A 19 -11.35 3.27 32.55
CA ALA A 19 -11.22 1.89 32.10
C ALA A 19 -11.54 1.71 30.60
N LEU A 20 -12.60 2.36 30.13
CA LEU A 20 -12.95 2.36 28.71
C LEU A 20 -11.88 3.04 27.85
N ALA A 21 -11.34 4.17 28.31
CA ALA A 21 -10.24 4.86 27.63
C ALA A 21 -8.98 3.99 27.54
N GLN A 22 -8.63 3.27 28.63
CA GLN A 22 -7.52 2.33 28.65
C GLN A 22 -7.75 1.17 27.66
N LEU A 23 -8.94 0.58 27.64
CA LEU A 23 -9.30 -0.48 26.70
C LEU A 23 -9.20 0.01 25.24
N LEU A 24 -9.65 1.22 24.96
CA LEU A 24 -9.53 1.81 23.63
C LEU A 24 -8.07 2.04 23.23
N LEU A 25 -7.23 2.50 24.15
CA LEU A 25 -5.79 2.66 23.90
C LEU A 25 -5.11 1.32 23.64
N ILE A 26 -5.42 0.28 24.43
CA ILE A 26 -4.90 -1.08 24.20
C ILE A 26 -5.36 -1.60 22.83
N TYR A 27 -6.62 -1.41 22.48
CA TYR A 27 -7.15 -1.79 21.18
C TYR A 27 -6.40 -1.09 20.04
N ALA A 28 -6.27 0.25 20.13
CA ALA A 28 -5.64 1.06 19.10
C ALA A 28 -4.13 0.78 18.93
N TRP A 29 -3.45 0.39 20.01
CA TRP A 29 -2.00 0.16 19.97
C TRP A 29 -1.63 -1.29 19.68
N ILE A 30 -2.38 -2.25 20.23
CA ILE A 30 -1.98 -3.66 20.22
C ILE A 30 -2.85 -4.49 19.28
N ILE A 31 -4.18 -4.27 19.29
CA ILE A 31 -5.09 -5.15 18.58
C ILE A 31 -5.23 -4.71 17.12
N GLU A 32 -5.70 -3.49 16.89
CA GLU A 32 -6.03 -3.03 15.54
C GLU A 32 -4.82 -2.99 14.59
N PRO A 33 -3.59 -2.53 14.99
CA PRO A 33 -2.42 -2.55 14.11
C PRO A 33 -1.96 -3.94 13.66
N ASN A 34 -2.42 -4.99 14.35
CA ASN A 34 -2.13 -6.38 14.04
C ASN A 34 -3.30 -7.13 13.39
N TRP A 35 -4.44 -6.47 13.20
CA TRP A 35 -5.64 -7.06 12.62
C TRP A 35 -5.74 -6.72 11.13
N ILE A 36 -4.95 -7.43 10.33
CA ILE A 36 -4.89 -7.22 8.89
C ILE A 36 -6.24 -7.60 8.26
N GLU A 37 -6.80 -6.66 7.51
CA GLU A 37 -7.97 -6.85 6.69
C GLU A 37 -7.54 -7.15 5.25
N VAL A 38 -8.06 -8.24 4.69
CA VAL A 38 -7.92 -8.52 3.26
C VAL A 38 -9.14 -7.94 2.57
N THR A 39 -8.93 -6.92 1.74
CA THR A 39 -9.99 -6.32 0.94
C THR A 39 -9.92 -6.86 -0.48
N SER A 40 -11.08 -7.11 -1.10
CA SER A 40 -11.18 -7.61 -2.47
C SER A 40 -11.99 -6.65 -3.31
N HIS A 41 -11.42 -6.22 -4.44
CA HIS A 41 -12.00 -5.24 -5.34
C HIS A 41 -12.00 -5.78 -6.77
N GLU A 42 -13.02 -5.48 -7.54
CA GLU A 42 -13.02 -5.65 -8.99
C GLU A 42 -12.86 -4.30 -9.67
N ALA A 43 -11.90 -4.22 -10.58
CA ALA A 43 -11.63 -3.01 -11.37
C ALA A 43 -11.85 -3.30 -12.85
N TRP A 44 -12.79 -2.60 -13.45
CA TRP A 44 -13.27 -2.84 -14.82
C TRP A 44 -12.67 -1.84 -15.81
N PHE A 45 -12.04 -2.37 -16.87
CA PHE A 45 -11.36 -1.58 -17.90
C PHE A 45 -11.73 -2.05 -19.31
N LYS A 46 -11.95 -1.12 -20.23
CA LYS A 46 -12.30 -1.45 -21.63
C LYS A 46 -11.12 -1.96 -22.44
N ASN A 47 -9.93 -1.43 -22.16
CA ASN A 47 -8.70 -1.69 -22.89
C ASN A 47 -7.80 -2.73 -22.21
N LEU A 48 -8.27 -3.39 -21.14
CA LEU A 48 -7.55 -4.51 -20.54
C LEU A 48 -7.42 -5.64 -21.58
N PRO A 49 -6.21 -6.12 -21.90
CA PRO A 49 -6.04 -7.24 -22.80
C PRO A 49 -6.71 -8.52 -22.24
N GLU A 50 -7.24 -9.36 -23.12
CA GLU A 50 -8.06 -10.52 -22.75
C GLU A 50 -7.34 -11.49 -21.82
N GLU A 51 -6.07 -11.77 -22.12
CA GLU A 51 -5.26 -12.69 -21.33
C GLU A 51 -5.06 -12.24 -19.87
N PHE A 52 -5.26 -10.96 -19.57
CA PHE A 52 -5.18 -10.41 -18.20
C PHE A 52 -6.54 -10.27 -17.51
N ASN A 53 -7.63 -10.67 -18.17
CA ASN A 53 -8.95 -10.69 -17.56
C ASN A 53 -8.98 -11.68 -16.38
N GLY A 54 -9.29 -11.19 -15.19
CA GLY A 54 -9.24 -11.99 -13.96
C GLY A 54 -7.87 -11.99 -13.25
N LEU A 55 -6.87 -11.22 -13.73
CA LEU A 55 -5.60 -11.08 -13.02
C LEU A 55 -5.83 -10.45 -11.64
N VAL A 56 -5.37 -11.12 -10.59
CA VAL A 56 -5.38 -10.62 -9.23
C VAL A 56 -4.04 -9.93 -8.94
N VAL A 57 -4.10 -8.64 -8.68
CA VAL A 57 -2.99 -7.80 -8.21
C VAL A 57 -3.08 -7.71 -6.70
N ALA A 58 -2.10 -8.24 -5.97
CA ALA A 58 -1.98 -8.01 -4.53
C ALA A 58 -1.18 -6.73 -4.29
N HIS A 59 -1.79 -5.77 -3.63
CA HIS A 59 -1.19 -4.47 -3.36
C HIS A 59 -0.82 -4.33 -1.89
N LEU A 60 0.47 -4.21 -1.64
CA LEU A 60 1.11 -3.94 -0.36
C LEU A 60 1.70 -2.54 -0.35
N SER A 61 1.69 -1.86 0.79
CA SER A 61 2.34 -0.57 1.01
C SER A 61 2.60 -0.33 2.49
N ASP A 62 3.50 0.60 2.79
CA ASP A 62 3.66 1.16 4.13
C ASP A 62 3.85 0.08 5.21
N LEU A 63 4.75 -0.86 4.96
CA LEU A 63 5.01 -1.94 5.92
C LEU A 63 5.76 -1.46 7.16
N HIS A 64 6.67 -0.49 7.00
CA HIS A 64 7.47 0.08 8.09
C HIS A 64 8.08 -1.01 8.98
N MET A 65 8.80 -1.91 8.37
CA MET A 65 9.31 -3.11 9.02
C MET A 65 10.58 -2.84 9.83
N ARG A 66 10.58 -3.19 11.11
CA ARG A 66 11.80 -3.32 11.92
C ARG A 66 12.26 -4.78 12.02
N LYS A 67 11.32 -5.71 11.93
CA LYS A 67 11.58 -7.15 12.03
C LYS A 67 10.57 -7.95 11.22
N TYR A 68 10.95 -9.14 10.79
CA TYR A 68 10.04 -10.12 10.22
C TYR A 68 9.27 -10.83 11.33
N GLY A 69 8.20 -10.19 11.78
CA GLY A 69 7.43 -10.59 12.95
C GLY A 69 6.16 -11.37 12.62
N ALA A 70 5.24 -11.40 13.58
CA ALA A 70 3.96 -12.08 13.43
C ALA A 70 3.05 -11.40 12.39
N ARG A 71 3.12 -10.05 12.28
CA ARG A 71 2.36 -9.27 11.31
C ARG A 71 2.76 -9.63 9.89
N GLU A 72 4.05 -9.60 9.58
CA GLU A 72 4.60 -9.90 8.27
C GLU A 72 4.35 -11.36 7.86
N ARG A 73 4.47 -12.30 8.80
CA ARG A 73 4.11 -13.71 8.54
C ARG A 73 2.62 -13.88 8.23
N ARG A 74 1.73 -13.10 8.87
CA ARG A 74 0.30 -13.11 8.52
C ARG A 74 0.05 -12.56 7.13
N VAL A 75 0.76 -11.48 6.72
CA VAL A 75 0.68 -10.96 5.34
C VAL A 75 1.04 -12.06 4.35
N VAL A 76 2.18 -12.74 4.54
CA VAL A 76 2.62 -13.83 3.66
C VAL A 76 1.59 -14.97 3.63
N ALA A 77 1.04 -15.36 4.79
CA ALA A 77 0.02 -16.41 4.87
C ALA A 77 -1.26 -16.02 4.10
N ARG A 78 -1.73 -14.76 4.23
CA ARG A 78 -2.90 -14.27 3.49
C ARG A 78 -2.67 -14.19 1.98
N LEU A 79 -1.45 -13.83 1.57
CA LEU A 79 -1.08 -13.86 0.15
C LEU A 79 -1.04 -15.30 -0.39
N ALA A 80 -0.53 -16.25 0.39
CA ALA A 80 -0.53 -17.67 0.01
C ALA A 80 -1.96 -18.21 -0.21
N GLU A 81 -2.90 -17.83 0.67
CA GLU A 81 -4.33 -18.17 0.53
C GLU A 81 -4.97 -17.52 -0.72
N SER A 82 -4.55 -16.31 -1.06
CA SER A 82 -5.15 -15.49 -2.13
C SER A 82 -4.59 -15.82 -3.52
N THR A 83 -3.44 -16.48 -3.61
CA THR A 83 -2.74 -16.87 -4.86
C THR A 83 -2.70 -15.77 -5.94
N PRO A 84 -2.15 -14.57 -5.64
CA PRO A 84 -2.16 -13.45 -6.59
C PRO A 84 -1.27 -13.75 -7.80
N GLY A 85 -1.66 -13.26 -8.98
CA GLY A 85 -0.84 -13.37 -10.17
C GLY A 85 0.34 -12.42 -10.18
N VAL A 86 0.24 -11.27 -9.52
CA VAL A 86 1.31 -10.30 -9.33
C VAL A 86 1.22 -9.67 -7.94
N ILE A 87 2.36 -9.41 -7.33
CA ILE A 87 2.45 -8.66 -6.06
C ILE A 87 3.11 -7.32 -6.35
N VAL A 88 2.52 -6.23 -5.88
CA VAL A 88 3.10 -4.88 -5.97
C VAL A 88 3.30 -4.30 -4.58
N ILE A 89 4.43 -3.60 -4.38
CA ILE A 89 4.80 -2.93 -3.14
C ILE A 89 5.00 -1.45 -3.47
N THR A 90 4.12 -0.58 -2.95
CA THR A 90 4.16 0.84 -3.26
C THR A 90 4.86 1.66 -2.17
N GLY A 91 6.07 1.22 -1.81
CA GLY A 91 6.99 1.97 -0.95
C GLY A 91 6.78 1.80 0.55
N ASP A 92 7.65 2.48 1.30
CA ASP A 92 7.73 2.48 2.75
C ASP A 92 7.82 1.08 3.35
N LEU A 93 8.73 0.28 2.75
CA LEU A 93 9.06 -1.04 3.28
C LEU A 93 9.89 -0.92 4.55
N THR A 94 10.76 0.09 4.62
CA THR A 94 11.67 0.34 5.73
C THR A 94 11.15 1.36 6.74
N LEU A 95 11.79 1.38 7.91
CA LEU A 95 11.62 2.33 8.99
C LEU A 95 12.99 2.53 9.67
N GLU A 96 13.15 3.57 10.46
CA GLU A 96 14.35 3.76 11.28
C GLU A 96 14.68 2.52 12.11
N GLY A 97 15.92 2.04 11.99
CA GLY A 97 16.40 0.81 12.62
C GLY A 97 15.96 -0.48 11.93
N SER A 98 15.51 -0.43 10.67
CA SER A 98 15.27 -1.62 9.85
C SER A 98 16.55 -2.41 9.62
N ASP A 99 16.49 -3.72 9.85
CA ASP A 99 17.60 -4.63 9.54
C ASP A 99 17.44 -5.17 8.10
N PRO A 100 18.43 -4.93 7.21
CA PRO A 100 18.39 -5.45 5.84
C PRO A 100 18.18 -6.96 5.75
N ALA A 101 18.72 -7.75 6.70
CA ALA A 101 18.52 -9.21 6.71
C ALA A 101 17.05 -9.57 6.93
N THR A 102 16.37 -8.85 7.82
CA THR A 102 14.94 -8.98 8.10
C THR A 102 14.07 -8.63 6.87
N ILE A 103 14.41 -7.52 6.19
CA ILE A 103 13.71 -7.12 4.96
C ILE A 103 13.90 -8.20 3.88
N ARG A 104 15.13 -8.68 3.70
CA ARG A 104 15.42 -9.76 2.75
C ARG A 104 14.62 -11.03 3.05
N GLN A 105 14.49 -11.40 4.32
CA GLN A 105 13.69 -12.55 4.74
C GLN A 105 12.22 -12.41 4.30
N PHE A 106 11.62 -11.24 4.49
CA PHE A 106 10.24 -10.95 4.05
C PHE A 106 10.11 -11.03 2.53
N LEU A 107 10.98 -10.33 1.78
CA LEU A 107 10.93 -10.35 0.32
C LEU A 107 11.14 -11.75 -0.25
N THR A 108 12.04 -12.53 0.36
CA THR A 108 12.25 -13.94 0.00
C THR A 108 10.99 -14.77 0.24
N ALA A 109 10.30 -14.57 1.38
CA ALA A 109 9.05 -15.26 1.66
C ALA A 109 7.94 -14.90 0.64
N LEU A 110 7.90 -13.66 0.16
CA LEU A 110 6.99 -13.27 -0.93
C LEU A 110 7.37 -13.94 -2.24
N ARG A 111 8.65 -13.99 -2.60
CA ARG A 111 9.15 -14.65 -3.81
C ARG A 111 8.79 -16.14 -3.82
N ASP A 112 8.88 -16.78 -2.67
CA ASP A 112 8.62 -18.22 -2.52
C ASP A 112 7.14 -18.58 -2.71
N LEU A 113 6.23 -17.58 -2.74
CA LEU A 113 4.84 -17.74 -3.18
C LEU A 113 4.71 -17.92 -4.69
N LYS A 114 5.77 -17.60 -5.45
CA LYS A 114 5.87 -17.75 -6.91
C LYS A 114 4.71 -17.09 -7.69
N PRO A 115 4.41 -15.80 -7.45
CA PRO A 115 3.40 -15.11 -8.24
C PRO A 115 3.78 -15.15 -9.72
N THR A 116 2.83 -15.49 -10.60
CA THR A 116 3.06 -15.77 -12.03
C THR A 116 3.80 -14.63 -12.75
N PHE A 117 3.50 -13.37 -12.39
CA PHE A 117 4.10 -12.18 -12.99
C PHE A 117 5.08 -11.47 -12.08
N GLY A 118 5.57 -12.17 -11.03
CA GLY A 118 6.61 -11.68 -10.14
C GLY A 118 6.13 -10.64 -9.12
N ILE A 119 7.12 -9.99 -8.53
CA ILE A 119 6.96 -8.99 -7.49
C ILE A 119 7.60 -7.71 -7.98
N TRP A 120 6.88 -6.59 -7.87
CA TRP A 120 7.29 -5.28 -8.34
C TRP A 120 7.21 -4.28 -7.21
N ALA A 121 8.18 -3.39 -7.11
CA ALA A 121 8.23 -2.42 -6.03
C ALA A 121 8.63 -1.02 -6.54
N VAL A 122 8.16 0.01 -5.83
CA VAL A 122 8.70 1.37 -5.88
C VAL A 122 9.16 1.76 -4.48
N LEU A 123 9.94 2.84 -4.38
CA LEU A 123 10.39 3.38 -3.10
C LEU A 123 9.37 4.40 -2.56
N GLY A 124 9.30 4.50 -1.23
CA GLY A 124 8.62 5.56 -0.52
C GLY A 124 9.62 6.47 0.21
N ASN A 125 9.10 7.48 0.91
CA ASN A 125 9.95 8.45 1.60
C ASN A 125 10.76 7.83 2.74
N TYR A 126 10.22 6.86 3.47
CA TYR A 126 11.00 6.17 4.52
C TYR A 126 12.09 5.28 3.95
N ASP A 127 11.91 4.72 2.74
CA ASP A 127 12.96 3.96 2.07
C ASP A 127 14.14 4.85 1.66
N HIS A 128 13.91 6.14 1.36
CA HIS A 128 14.94 7.14 1.13
C HIS A 128 15.60 7.63 2.42
N TRP A 129 14.83 7.80 3.49
CA TRP A 129 15.36 8.23 4.79
C TRP A 129 16.12 7.12 5.52
N ASN A 130 15.77 5.87 5.28
CA ASN A 130 16.36 4.67 5.89
C ASN A 130 16.73 3.65 4.81
N PRO A 131 17.71 3.99 3.94
CA PRO A 131 18.04 3.16 2.79
C PRO A 131 18.67 1.83 3.25
N LEU A 132 18.33 0.76 2.52
CA LEU A 132 18.86 -0.59 2.77
C LEU A 132 20.31 -0.77 2.33
N ALA A 133 20.89 0.21 1.63
CA ALA A 133 22.26 0.23 1.16
C ALA A 133 22.74 1.67 0.89
N SER A 134 24.03 1.85 0.67
CA SER A 134 24.67 3.17 0.58
C SER A 134 24.45 3.89 -0.74
N SER A 135 24.05 3.18 -1.79
CA SER A 135 23.80 3.74 -3.12
C SER A 135 22.52 3.20 -3.73
N LYS A 136 21.95 3.93 -4.72
CA LYS A 136 20.76 3.49 -5.46
C LYS A 136 20.98 2.17 -6.18
N ASP A 137 22.16 1.92 -6.72
CA ASP A 137 22.47 0.67 -7.42
C ASP A 137 22.57 -0.51 -6.45
N GLU A 138 23.09 -0.29 -5.25
CA GLU A 138 23.10 -1.31 -4.21
C GLU A 138 21.69 -1.61 -3.69
N VAL A 139 20.83 -0.59 -3.53
CA VAL A 139 19.42 -0.79 -3.18
C VAL A 139 18.73 -1.62 -4.25
N ARG A 140 18.91 -1.29 -5.54
CA ARG A 140 18.38 -2.07 -6.67
C ARG A 140 18.89 -3.51 -6.62
N THR A 141 20.18 -3.70 -6.41
CA THR A 141 20.82 -5.03 -6.30
C THR A 141 20.23 -5.82 -5.12
N PHE A 142 19.95 -5.14 -4.01
CA PHE A 142 19.30 -5.77 -2.84
C PHE A 142 17.92 -6.35 -3.19
N TYR A 143 17.06 -5.54 -3.84
CA TYR A 143 15.72 -5.99 -4.25
C TYR A 143 15.80 -7.11 -5.30
N ASN A 144 16.65 -6.97 -6.32
CA ASN A 144 16.82 -7.97 -7.37
C ASN A 144 17.30 -9.32 -6.83
N ASN A 145 18.25 -9.31 -5.89
CA ASN A 145 18.73 -10.53 -5.22
C ASN A 145 17.64 -11.20 -4.36
N ALA A 146 16.65 -10.44 -3.91
CA ALA A 146 15.47 -10.96 -3.23
C ALA A 146 14.37 -11.43 -4.20
N GLY A 147 14.54 -11.24 -5.51
CA GLY A 147 13.58 -11.62 -6.55
C GLY A 147 12.45 -10.59 -6.76
N VAL A 148 12.71 -9.32 -6.45
CA VAL A 148 11.78 -8.21 -6.60
C VAL A 148 12.30 -7.22 -7.65
N ALA A 149 11.49 -6.89 -8.64
CA ALA A 149 11.80 -5.86 -9.62
C ALA A 149 11.53 -4.47 -9.02
N LEU A 150 12.60 -3.73 -8.68
CA LEU A 150 12.49 -2.37 -8.17
C LEU A 150 12.44 -1.38 -9.33
N LEU A 151 11.37 -0.58 -9.42
CA LEU A 151 11.17 0.44 -10.43
C LEU A 151 11.43 1.84 -9.82
N VAL A 152 12.51 2.49 -10.27
CA VAL A 152 12.89 3.85 -9.84
C VAL A 152 12.87 4.77 -11.04
N ASN A 153 11.75 5.43 -11.31
CA ASN A 153 11.50 6.23 -12.50
C ASN A 153 11.73 5.44 -13.81
N GLU A 154 11.23 4.23 -13.84
CA GLU A 154 11.36 3.32 -14.98
C GLU A 154 10.14 2.41 -15.12
N GLY A 155 10.04 1.70 -16.23
CA GLY A 155 8.95 0.77 -16.49
C GLY A 155 9.42 -0.62 -16.84
N GLY A 156 8.55 -1.59 -16.53
CA GLY A 156 8.65 -2.98 -16.93
C GLY A 156 7.40 -3.44 -17.66
N ARG A 157 7.46 -4.64 -18.22
CA ARG A 157 6.33 -5.27 -18.91
C ARG A 157 6.13 -6.68 -18.40
N ILE A 158 4.88 -7.10 -18.31
CA ILE A 158 4.51 -8.49 -18.12
C ILE A 158 3.74 -8.96 -19.35
N GLY A 159 4.04 -10.19 -19.79
CA GLY A 159 3.44 -10.79 -20.98
C GLY A 159 2.71 -12.08 -20.66
N ARG A 160 1.60 -12.31 -21.34
CA ARG A 160 0.85 -13.56 -21.32
C ARG A 160 0.29 -13.84 -22.70
N GLY A 161 0.69 -14.98 -23.30
CA GLY A 161 0.36 -15.24 -24.69
C GLY A 161 0.89 -14.15 -25.63
N LEU A 162 0.02 -13.52 -26.40
CA LEU A 162 0.35 -12.40 -27.28
C LEU A 162 0.12 -11.03 -26.63
N ASP A 163 -0.49 -11.02 -25.44
CA ASP A 163 -0.86 -9.80 -24.75
C ASP A 163 0.25 -9.31 -23.79
N THR A 164 0.36 -8.00 -23.67
CA THR A 164 1.27 -7.35 -22.74
C THR A 164 0.58 -6.23 -21.99
N LEU A 165 0.96 -6.02 -20.73
CA LEU A 165 0.66 -4.81 -20.00
C LEU A 165 1.94 -4.21 -19.39
N SER A 166 1.92 -2.90 -19.16
CA SER A 166 3.04 -2.18 -18.55
C SER A 166 2.83 -1.99 -17.06
N LEU A 167 3.90 -2.22 -16.29
CA LEU A 167 4.04 -1.77 -14.91
C LEU A 167 5.06 -0.64 -14.90
N ILE A 168 4.66 0.55 -14.51
CA ILE A 168 5.51 1.73 -14.54
C ILE A 168 5.64 2.22 -13.11
N GLY A 169 6.89 2.39 -12.66
CA GLY A 169 7.18 2.90 -11.33
C GLY A 169 7.76 4.30 -11.38
N VAL A 170 7.24 5.18 -10.53
CA VAL A 170 7.89 6.45 -10.22
C VAL A 170 8.51 6.36 -8.83
N ASP A 171 9.64 7.02 -8.68
CA ASP A 171 10.25 7.25 -7.38
C ASP A 171 9.34 8.17 -6.54
N ASP A 172 9.61 8.32 -5.26
CA ASP A 172 8.68 8.97 -4.34
C ASP A 172 8.37 10.43 -4.72
N PRO A 173 7.08 10.76 -4.99
CA PRO A 173 6.65 12.13 -5.27
C PRO A 173 6.80 13.06 -4.07
N PHE A 174 6.48 12.58 -2.85
CA PHE A 174 6.53 13.38 -1.62
C PHE A 174 7.94 13.89 -1.31
N SER A 175 8.97 13.08 -1.57
CA SER A 175 10.38 13.50 -1.43
C SER A 175 10.91 14.26 -2.65
N GLY A 176 10.10 14.48 -3.69
CA GLY A 176 10.49 15.21 -4.90
C GLY A 176 11.33 14.41 -5.89
N TYR A 177 11.42 13.09 -5.75
CA TYR A 177 12.22 12.23 -6.63
C TYR A 177 11.46 11.71 -7.85
N ALA A 178 10.14 11.90 -7.92
CA ALA A 178 9.30 11.41 -9.00
C ALA A 178 9.63 12.06 -10.35
N ASN A 179 9.86 11.25 -11.37
CA ASN A 179 10.09 11.69 -12.73
C ASN A 179 9.31 10.82 -13.73
N LEU A 180 8.04 11.19 -13.98
CA LEU A 180 7.17 10.49 -14.93
C LEU A 180 7.76 10.45 -16.35
N GLY A 181 8.44 11.53 -16.78
CA GLY A 181 9.07 11.56 -18.08
C GLY A 181 10.20 10.54 -18.22
N ALA A 182 10.96 10.30 -17.15
CA ALA A 182 11.96 9.25 -17.11
C ALA A 182 11.31 7.85 -17.13
N SER A 183 10.24 7.66 -16.36
CA SER A 183 9.53 6.37 -16.27
C SER A 183 8.97 5.90 -17.62
N LEU A 184 8.68 6.82 -18.51
CA LEU A 184 8.11 6.54 -19.85
C LEU A 184 9.17 6.42 -20.95
N ARG A 185 10.43 6.81 -20.70
CA ARG A 185 11.49 6.75 -21.74
C ARG A 185 11.78 5.32 -22.13
N GLY A 186 11.83 5.06 -23.44
CA GLY A 186 12.11 3.73 -23.98
C GLY A 186 10.97 2.71 -23.83
N MET A 187 9.86 3.11 -23.24
CA MET A 187 8.68 2.26 -23.14
C MET A 187 7.87 2.31 -24.44
N GLN A 188 7.65 1.14 -25.06
CA GLN A 188 6.59 1.05 -26.06
C GLN A 188 5.24 1.06 -25.34
N ARG A 189 4.29 1.84 -25.83
CA ARG A 189 2.91 1.85 -25.28
C ARG A 189 2.30 0.46 -25.41
N THR A 190 1.85 -0.06 -24.28
CA THR A 190 0.97 -1.22 -24.24
C THR A 190 -0.49 -0.78 -24.19
N PRO A 191 -1.44 -1.65 -24.52
CA PRO A 191 -2.87 -1.33 -24.44
C PRO A 191 -3.31 -0.95 -23.03
N PHE A 192 -2.62 -1.45 -21.98
CA PHE A 192 -2.96 -1.23 -20.58
C PHE A 192 -1.70 -0.93 -19.76
N ALA A 193 -1.76 0.10 -18.93
CA ALA A 193 -0.65 0.54 -18.12
C ALA A 193 -1.06 0.80 -16.66
N ILE A 194 -0.33 0.18 -15.74
CA ILE A 194 -0.46 0.40 -14.29
C ILE A 194 0.70 1.27 -13.82
N LEU A 195 0.41 2.38 -13.15
CA LEU A 195 1.40 3.20 -12.46
C LEU A 195 1.49 2.77 -11.01
N LEU A 196 2.70 2.48 -10.55
CA LEU A 196 3.04 2.28 -9.15
C LEU A 196 3.69 3.56 -8.63
N THR A 197 3.20 4.06 -7.52
CA THR A 197 3.71 5.26 -6.85
C THR A 197 3.56 5.11 -5.34
N HIS A 198 4.42 5.75 -4.57
CA HIS A 198 4.20 5.77 -3.12
C HIS A 198 3.12 6.80 -2.76
N SER A 199 3.33 8.07 -3.07
CA SER A 199 2.38 9.13 -2.73
C SER A 199 1.29 9.33 -3.81
N PRO A 200 0.02 9.54 -3.42
CA PRO A 200 -1.09 9.75 -4.34
C PRO A 200 -1.09 11.12 -5.04
N GLU A 201 -0.30 12.09 -4.59
CA GLU A 201 -0.28 13.45 -5.13
C GLU A 201 0.02 13.53 -6.62
N ILE A 202 0.70 12.51 -7.17
CA ILE A 202 1.02 12.44 -8.59
C ILE A 202 -0.18 12.12 -9.49
N PHE A 203 -1.32 11.71 -8.89
CA PHE A 203 -2.48 11.19 -9.62
C PHE A 203 -2.99 12.15 -10.70
N MET A 204 -3.09 13.43 -10.42
CA MET A 204 -3.57 14.42 -11.40
C MET A 204 -2.68 14.49 -12.65
N LYS A 205 -1.35 14.32 -12.47
CA LYS A 205 -0.40 14.27 -13.61
C LYS A 205 -0.50 12.93 -14.33
N ALA A 206 -0.66 11.83 -13.59
CA ALA A 206 -0.82 10.49 -14.15
C ALA A 206 -2.09 10.36 -14.99
N ASP A 207 -3.20 10.95 -14.54
CA ASP A 207 -4.46 10.98 -15.28
C ASP A 207 -4.31 11.65 -16.66
N LEU A 208 -3.62 12.79 -16.72
CA LEU A 208 -3.37 13.49 -17.98
C LEU A 208 -2.49 12.69 -18.97
N ILE A 209 -1.63 11.82 -18.47
CA ILE A 209 -0.79 10.92 -19.29
C ILE A 209 -1.58 9.68 -19.75
N LYS A 210 -2.78 9.46 -19.20
CA LYS A 210 -3.69 8.37 -19.52
C LYS A 210 -3.17 7.00 -19.11
N PHE A 211 -2.71 6.87 -17.86
CA PHE A 211 -2.62 5.58 -17.22
C PHE A 211 -4.03 5.00 -16.99
N ASP A 212 -4.14 3.69 -16.95
CA ASP A 212 -5.43 3.04 -16.71
C ASP A 212 -5.69 2.86 -15.22
N LEU A 213 -4.67 2.41 -14.50
CA LEU A 213 -4.72 2.17 -13.05
C LEU A 213 -3.49 2.81 -12.39
N VAL A 214 -3.72 3.47 -11.26
CA VAL A 214 -2.67 3.99 -10.37
C VAL A 214 -2.82 3.30 -9.01
N LEU A 215 -1.72 2.79 -8.46
CA LEU A 215 -1.69 2.16 -7.14
C LEU A 215 -0.77 2.98 -6.23
N ALA A 216 -1.32 3.45 -5.11
CA ALA A 216 -0.62 4.32 -4.17
C ALA A 216 -0.83 3.91 -2.71
N GLY A 217 0.09 4.32 -1.84
CA GLY A 217 0.05 4.18 -0.39
C GLY A 217 0.16 5.51 0.34
N HIS A 218 1.17 5.63 1.23
CA HIS A 218 1.60 6.84 1.93
C HIS A 218 0.64 7.40 2.99
N THR A 219 -0.66 7.36 2.73
CA THR A 219 -1.67 8.02 3.57
C THR A 219 -1.97 7.27 4.86
N HIS A 220 -1.68 5.97 4.89
CA HIS A 220 -2.11 5.05 5.95
C HIS A 220 -3.63 5.08 6.23
N GLY A 221 -4.43 5.66 5.32
CA GLY A 221 -5.84 5.98 5.59
C GLY A 221 -6.03 6.94 6.76
N GLY A 222 -4.97 7.68 7.16
CA GLY A 222 -4.91 8.56 8.32
C GLY A 222 -4.64 7.87 9.66
N GLN A 223 -4.47 6.53 9.70
CA GLN A 223 -4.24 5.68 10.87
C GLN A 223 -5.30 5.79 12.00
N VAL A 224 -5.75 7.00 12.33
CA VAL A 224 -6.80 7.29 13.32
C VAL A 224 -7.94 7.98 12.61
N ARG A 225 -9.09 7.31 12.58
CA ARG A 225 -10.30 7.79 11.92
C ARG A 225 -11.43 7.92 12.94
N LEU A 226 -12.31 8.86 12.71
CA LEU A 226 -13.55 8.95 13.49
C LEU A 226 -14.75 8.62 12.61
N PRO A 227 -15.70 7.81 13.09
CA PRO A 227 -16.91 7.51 12.36
C PRO A 227 -17.66 8.79 11.95
N GLY A 228 -17.99 8.92 10.67
CA GLY A 228 -18.68 10.09 10.11
C GLY A 228 -17.80 11.33 9.86
N ILE A 229 -16.54 11.34 10.31
CA ILE A 229 -15.59 12.46 10.09
C ILE A 229 -14.50 12.05 9.10
N GLY A 230 -14.00 10.82 9.18
CA GLY A 230 -12.88 10.34 8.37
C GLY A 230 -11.54 10.43 9.08
N ALA A 231 -10.46 10.56 8.34
CA ALA A 231 -9.10 10.68 8.86
C ALA A 231 -8.93 11.99 9.64
N LEU A 232 -8.28 11.91 10.81
CA LEU A 232 -7.97 13.11 11.60
C LEU A 232 -6.74 13.85 11.08
N TRP A 233 -5.87 13.16 10.39
CA TRP A 233 -4.66 13.72 9.82
C TRP A 233 -4.23 12.89 8.60
N LEU A 234 -3.67 13.56 7.61
CA LEU A 234 -3.04 12.96 6.43
C LEU A 234 -1.66 13.59 6.23
N PRO A 235 -0.71 12.86 5.64
CA PRO A 235 0.55 13.45 5.19
C PRO A 235 0.30 14.60 4.21
N ALA A 236 1.14 15.63 4.25
CA ALA A 236 1.03 16.79 3.37
C ALA A 236 1.05 16.35 1.88
N GLY A 237 0.21 16.96 1.05
CA GLY A 237 0.08 16.62 -0.37
C GLY A 237 -0.81 15.41 -0.67
N SER A 238 -1.28 14.68 0.35
CA SER A 238 -2.16 13.53 0.13
C SER A 238 -3.62 13.91 -0.10
N GLU A 239 -4.04 15.08 0.39
CA GLU A 239 -5.44 15.51 0.24
C GLU A 239 -5.83 15.71 -1.24
N PRO A 240 -7.04 15.27 -1.65
CA PRO A 240 -8.13 14.66 -0.85
C PRO A 240 -8.07 13.12 -0.78
N PHE A 241 -6.93 12.49 -1.09
CA PHE A 241 -6.81 11.06 -1.32
C PHE A 241 -6.54 10.28 -0.02
N GLU A 242 -7.56 10.08 0.82
CA GLU A 242 -7.39 9.36 2.09
C GLU A 242 -7.10 7.86 1.89
N SER A 243 -8.03 7.14 1.29
CA SER A 243 -7.95 5.70 0.97
C SER A 243 -9.11 5.27 0.09
N GLY A 244 -8.95 4.14 -0.63
CA GLY A 244 -9.97 3.60 -1.51
C GLY A 244 -9.84 4.08 -2.96
N TRP A 245 -10.94 4.08 -3.70
CA TRP A 245 -10.98 4.39 -5.12
C TRP A 245 -11.19 5.88 -5.40
N PHE A 246 -10.43 6.38 -6.36
CA PHE A 246 -10.57 7.74 -6.91
C PHE A 246 -10.61 7.65 -8.43
N ASP A 247 -11.61 8.25 -9.04
CA ASP A 247 -11.80 8.26 -10.48
C ASP A 247 -11.33 9.60 -11.06
N GLY A 248 -10.38 9.56 -12.00
CA GLY A 248 -9.95 10.68 -12.83
C GLY A 248 -10.72 10.69 -14.15
N GLN A 249 -10.26 11.51 -15.09
CA GLN A 249 -10.85 11.56 -16.43
C GLN A 249 -10.46 10.32 -17.25
N TYR A 250 -9.25 9.82 -17.12
CA TYR A 250 -8.68 8.72 -17.89
C TYR A 250 -8.20 7.57 -17.03
N ALA A 251 -7.74 7.84 -15.81
CA ALA A 251 -7.18 6.87 -14.88
C ALA A 251 -8.10 6.64 -13.68
N ARG A 252 -7.98 5.45 -13.08
CA ARG A 252 -8.52 5.16 -11.74
C ARG A 252 -7.35 4.96 -10.80
N MET A 253 -7.47 5.47 -9.57
CA MET A 253 -6.46 5.25 -8.54
C MET A 253 -7.05 4.48 -7.37
N TYR A 254 -6.27 3.56 -6.82
CA TYR A 254 -6.53 2.95 -5.54
C TYR A 254 -5.45 3.35 -4.54
N VAL A 255 -5.85 3.92 -3.42
CA VAL A 255 -4.97 4.27 -2.31
C VAL A 255 -5.22 3.29 -1.17
N THR A 256 -4.21 2.48 -0.84
CA THR A 256 -4.32 1.52 0.26
C THR A 256 -4.06 2.19 1.61
N ARG A 257 -4.67 1.63 2.67
CA ARG A 257 -4.40 2.04 4.05
C ARG A 257 -3.06 1.52 4.60
N GLY A 258 -2.31 0.76 3.79
CA GLY A 258 -1.03 0.21 4.20
C GLY A 258 -1.11 -0.84 5.32
N ILE A 259 0.02 -1.52 5.56
CA ILE A 259 0.12 -2.63 6.52
C ILE A 259 0.65 -2.16 7.89
N GLY A 260 1.67 -1.32 7.88
CA GLY A 260 2.36 -0.86 9.09
C GLY A 260 1.70 0.32 9.76
N THR A 261 2.50 1.00 10.53
CA THR A 261 2.18 2.29 11.14
C THR A 261 3.33 3.24 10.88
N GLY A 262 3.04 4.48 10.57
CA GLY A 262 4.04 5.52 10.42
C GLY A 262 4.58 6.00 11.78
N THR A 263 4.68 7.31 11.96
CA THR A 263 5.28 7.94 13.15
C THR A 263 4.68 7.47 14.48
N LEU A 264 3.35 7.31 14.55
CA LEU A 264 2.67 6.81 15.74
C LEU A 264 2.30 5.33 15.55
N PRO A 265 2.64 4.45 16.49
CA PRO A 265 2.38 3.01 16.38
C PRO A 265 0.93 2.66 16.77
N VAL A 266 -0.05 3.41 16.27
CA VAL A 266 -1.46 3.24 16.59
C VAL A 266 -2.33 3.20 15.34
N ARG A 267 -3.40 2.41 15.38
CA ARG A 267 -4.50 2.46 14.42
C ARG A 267 -5.83 2.44 15.17
N LEU A 268 -6.76 3.30 14.77
CA LEU A 268 -8.10 3.35 15.35
C LEU A 268 -9.13 3.54 14.25
N PHE A 269 -10.04 2.56 14.09
CA PHE A 269 -11.02 2.50 13.01
C PHE A 269 -10.39 2.57 11.61
N CYS A 270 -9.14 2.09 11.50
CA CYS A 270 -8.35 2.11 10.28
C CYS A 270 -7.42 0.88 10.24
N ARG A 271 -7.98 -0.31 10.07
CA ARG A 271 -7.22 -1.56 10.05
C ARG A 271 -6.15 -1.57 8.96
N PRO A 272 -4.99 -2.21 9.21
CA PRO A 272 -4.03 -2.54 8.16
C PRO A 272 -4.72 -3.26 7.00
N GLU A 273 -4.32 -2.95 5.78
CA GLU A 273 -4.96 -3.46 4.58
C GLU A 273 -4.00 -4.20 3.67
N LEU A 274 -4.37 -5.43 3.29
CA LEU A 274 -3.88 -6.14 2.12
C LEU A 274 -4.96 -6.05 1.04
N ALA A 275 -4.74 -5.24 0.01
CA ALA A 275 -5.73 -5.07 -1.05
C ALA A 275 -5.49 -6.07 -2.18
N LEU A 276 -6.54 -6.80 -2.58
CA LEU A 276 -6.57 -7.68 -3.73
C LEU A 276 -7.45 -7.03 -4.82
N ILE A 277 -6.84 -6.64 -5.93
CA ILE A 277 -7.52 -5.98 -7.04
C ILE A 277 -7.58 -6.93 -8.22
N THR A 278 -8.78 -7.42 -8.52
CA THR A 278 -9.02 -8.26 -9.69
C THR A 278 -9.29 -7.36 -10.90
N LEU A 279 -8.40 -7.41 -11.89
CA LEU A 279 -8.60 -6.70 -13.14
C LEU A 279 -9.66 -7.41 -13.99
N LYS A 280 -10.66 -6.67 -14.46
CA LYS A 280 -11.75 -7.18 -15.28
C LYS A 280 -11.85 -6.42 -16.59
N ARG A 281 -12.04 -7.16 -17.67
CA ARG A 281 -12.32 -6.54 -18.96
C ARG A 281 -13.79 -6.21 -19.08
N SER A 282 -14.09 -4.93 -19.34
CA SER A 282 -15.46 -4.53 -19.68
C SER A 282 -15.77 -4.99 -21.11
N GLY A 283 -16.82 -5.76 -21.29
CA GLY A 283 -17.33 -6.09 -22.62
C GLY A 283 -17.78 -4.85 -23.41
N PRO A 284 -17.94 -4.92 -24.73
CA PRO A 284 -18.60 -3.87 -25.49
C PRO A 284 -19.99 -3.63 -24.86
N LYS A 285 -20.33 -2.36 -24.60
CA LYS A 285 -21.72 -2.04 -24.21
C LYS A 285 -22.63 -2.58 -25.33
N ARG A 286 -23.45 -3.57 -25.00
CA ARG A 286 -24.55 -4.02 -25.88
C ARG A 286 -25.59 -2.93 -26.03
#